data_8817c0fd3b578f2f9d2f0f85fd079e0f
#
_entry.id   8817c0fd3b578f2f9d2f0f85fd079e0f
#
_cell.length_a   1.000
_cell.length_b   1.000
_cell.length_c   1.000
_cell.angle_alpha   90.00
_cell.angle_beta   90.00
_cell.angle_gamma   90.00
#
_symmetry.space_group_name_H-M   'P 1'
#
loop_
_entity.id
_entity.type
_entity.pdbx_description
1 polymer ?
#
loop_
_entity_poly.entity_id
_entity_poly.type
_entity_poly.pdbx_seq_one_letter_code
_entity_poly.pdbx_strand_id
1 'polypeptide(L)'
;MNKVSFQGVPGAYSESAAKKFFGEEIDAYGTDSFEDALNAADTKNSSDDYHCILPVENSIEGTVGQSIDAITNTNLHSIGEVYLKVEHCLIGRGKLDDVTKVYSHPQALGQCSDFIEDHDLKTVPTYDTAGSVEIIKDLEDNCAAIASSLASRLYDVPIIKEGIANNSNNFTRFLIFSRENTTESGNDKTSIIFSVKHEPGALNQILKEFNDNDINLTKIESRPNKNTNWEYNFFVDFVGHFSNDKIQLVLKNISKNVLFLKIIGSYPIADLD
;
A
#
# COMPACT_ATOMS: atom_id res chain seq x y z
N MET A 1 13.85 13.89 12.56
CA MET A 1 12.59 13.14 12.79
C MET A 1 11.99 12.89 11.43
N ASN A 2 11.71 11.62 11.10
CA ASN A 2 11.12 11.26 9.82
C ASN A 2 9.71 11.85 9.68
N LYS A 3 9.46 12.57 8.58
CA LYS A 3 8.13 13.05 8.20
C LYS A 3 7.57 12.13 7.12
N VAL A 4 6.43 11.52 7.40
CA VAL A 4 5.88 10.48 6.52
C VAL A 4 4.46 10.83 6.11
N SER A 5 4.28 11.11 4.82
CA SER A 5 2.95 11.31 4.23
C SER A 5 2.31 9.98 3.84
N PHE A 6 1.00 9.90 3.95
CA PHE A 6 0.21 8.76 3.52
C PHE A 6 -1.18 9.20 3.06
N GLN A 7 -1.86 8.41 2.25
CA GLN A 7 -3.25 8.68 1.91
C GLN A 7 -4.17 8.18 3.03
N GLY A 8 -5.11 9.04 3.46
CA GLY A 8 -6.11 8.77 4.49
C GLY A 8 -6.03 9.68 5.70
N VAL A 9 -6.72 9.31 6.76
CA VAL A 9 -6.78 10.06 8.02
C VAL A 9 -5.94 9.40 9.11
N PRO A 10 -5.63 10.08 10.23
CA PRO A 10 -4.95 9.48 11.37
C PRO A 10 -5.63 8.18 11.82
N GLY A 11 -4.85 7.16 12.16
CA GLY A 11 -5.35 5.83 12.51
C GLY A 11 -5.51 4.88 11.32
N ALA A 12 -5.25 5.31 10.08
CA ALA A 12 -5.26 4.45 8.90
C ALA A 12 -4.19 3.34 8.98
N TYR A 13 -4.39 2.24 8.25
CA TYR A 13 -3.40 1.17 8.14
C TYR A 13 -2.08 1.66 7.51
N SER A 14 -2.13 2.67 6.64
CA SER A 14 -0.93 3.32 6.08
C SER A 14 -0.07 3.98 7.18
N GLU A 15 -0.67 4.62 8.19
CA GLU A 15 0.05 5.15 9.33
C GLU A 15 0.65 4.02 10.18
N SER A 16 -0.10 2.95 10.42
CA SER A 16 0.41 1.77 11.13
C SER A 16 1.61 1.15 10.41
N ALA A 17 1.58 1.08 9.07
CA ALA A 17 2.69 0.60 8.25
C ALA A 17 3.90 1.54 8.32
N ALA A 18 3.68 2.86 8.34
CA ALA A 18 4.74 3.85 8.52
C ALA A 18 5.44 3.68 9.87
N LYS A 19 4.67 3.51 10.95
CA LYS A 19 5.22 3.25 12.29
C LYS A 19 5.96 1.91 12.37
N LYS A 20 5.46 0.87 11.69
CA LYS A 20 6.17 -0.42 11.59
C LYS A 20 7.54 -0.27 10.93
N PHE A 21 7.67 0.56 9.90
CA PHE A 21 8.91 0.73 9.14
C PHE A 21 9.91 1.67 9.81
N PHE A 22 9.46 2.83 10.28
CA PHE A 22 10.33 3.89 10.83
C PHE A 22 10.43 3.90 12.36
N GLY A 23 9.59 3.13 13.06
CA GLY A 23 9.42 3.21 14.52
C GLY A 23 8.28 4.16 14.93
N GLU A 24 7.94 4.17 16.21
CA GLU A 24 6.80 4.95 16.73
C GLU A 24 7.01 6.48 16.70
N GLU A 25 8.27 6.94 16.74
CA GLU A 25 8.64 8.36 16.80
C GLU A 25 8.77 8.97 15.39
N ILE A 26 7.64 9.11 14.69
CA ILE A 26 7.54 9.76 13.39
C ILE A 26 6.51 10.89 13.40
N ASP A 27 6.67 11.86 12.51
CA ASP A 27 5.66 12.87 12.19
C ASP A 27 4.87 12.37 10.96
N ALA A 28 3.83 11.56 11.22
CA ALA A 28 2.99 10.99 10.18
C ALA A 28 1.77 11.89 9.91
N TYR A 29 1.47 12.17 8.64
CA TYR A 29 0.34 13.02 8.27
C TYR A 29 -0.42 12.49 7.05
N GLY A 30 -1.74 12.54 7.15
CA GLY A 30 -2.66 12.09 6.10
C GLY A 30 -2.85 13.11 4.98
N THR A 31 -3.16 12.61 3.79
CA THR A 31 -3.51 13.40 2.60
C THR A 31 -4.74 12.81 1.91
N ASP A 32 -5.37 13.60 1.03
CA ASP A 32 -6.61 13.19 0.37
C ASP A 32 -6.40 12.13 -0.73
N SER A 33 -5.25 12.16 -1.39
CA SER A 33 -4.95 11.25 -2.50
C SER A 33 -3.53 10.66 -2.41
N PHE A 34 -3.27 9.58 -3.18
CA PHE A 34 -1.93 9.00 -3.31
C PHE A 34 -0.96 9.96 -3.99
N GLU A 35 -1.44 10.74 -4.96
CA GLU A 35 -0.67 11.79 -5.63
C GLU A 35 -0.26 12.88 -4.64
N ASP A 36 -1.18 13.33 -3.77
CA ASP A 36 -0.89 14.35 -2.75
C ASP A 36 0.12 13.83 -1.74
N ALA A 37 0.04 12.56 -1.34
CA ALA A 37 1.01 11.93 -0.46
C ALA A 37 2.43 11.93 -1.07
N LEU A 38 2.57 11.55 -2.34
CA LEU A 38 3.86 11.58 -3.05
C LEU A 38 4.38 13.02 -3.21
N ASN A 39 3.50 13.96 -3.59
CA ASN A 39 3.87 15.37 -3.76
C ASN A 39 4.34 16.01 -2.45
N ALA A 40 3.72 15.64 -1.33
CA ALA A 40 4.10 16.12 -0.01
C ALA A 40 5.52 15.67 0.39
N ALA A 41 5.92 14.45 0.00
CA ALA A 41 7.28 13.95 0.21
C ALA A 41 8.29 14.50 -0.81
N ASP A 42 7.84 14.97 -1.99
CA ASP A 42 8.69 15.58 -3.02
C ASP A 42 9.00 17.07 -2.74
N THR A 43 9.36 17.44 -1.52
CA THR A 43 9.69 18.82 -1.15
C THR A 43 11.17 19.14 -1.32
N LYS A 44 11.50 20.22 -2.06
CA LYS A 44 12.89 20.54 -2.50
C LYS A 44 13.79 21.25 -1.47
N ASN A 45 13.25 21.73 -0.35
CA ASN A 45 13.95 22.75 0.47
C ASN A 45 13.97 22.44 1.97
N SER A 46 13.91 21.19 2.40
CA SER A 46 13.92 20.90 3.83
C SER A 46 15.15 20.11 4.25
N SER A 47 15.63 20.42 5.45
CA SER A 47 16.65 19.66 6.17
C SER A 47 16.07 18.39 6.81
N ASP A 48 14.78 18.17 6.68
CA ASP A 48 14.06 17.04 7.26
C ASP A 48 13.97 15.88 6.25
N ASP A 49 13.98 14.66 6.75
CA ASP A 49 13.82 13.44 5.97
C ASP A 49 12.32 13.22 5.66
N TYR A 50 11.93 13.61 4.46
CA TYR A 50 10.55 13.42 3.98
C TYR A 50 10.40 12.11 3.23
N HIS A 51 9.38 11.38 3.62
CA HIS A 51 9.01 10.09 3.02
C HIS A 51 7.53 10.05 2.70
N CYS A 52 7.16 9.16 1.80
CA CYS A 52 5.77 8.78 1.54
C CYS A 52 5.63 7.27 1.69
N ILE A 53 4.51 6.80 2.20
CA ILE A 53 4.17 5.38 2.23
C ILE A 53 2.86 5.15 1.49
N LEU A 54 2.87 4.18 0.55
CA LEU A 54 1.70 3.83 -0.26
C LEU A 54 1.44 2.32 -0.26
N PRO A 55 0.18 1.88 -0.11
CA PRO A 55 -0.20 0.49 -0.31
C PRO A 55 -0.09 0.14 -1.80
N VAL A 56 0.53 -0.98 -2.14
CA VAL A 56 0.66 -1.44 -3.53
C VAL A 56 -0.06 -2.74 -3.81
N GLU A 57 -0.27 -3.55 -2.78
CA GLU A 57 -0.89 -4.86 -2.91
C GLU A 57 -1.54 -5.31 -1.59
N ASN A 58 -2.70 -5.93 -1.69
CA ASN A 58 -3.35 -6.61 -0.59
C ASN A 58 -3.52 -8.09 -0.94
N SER A 59 -3.27 -8.99 0.01
CA SER A 59 -3.27 -10.44 -0.22
C SER A 59 -4.65 -11.02 -0.59
N ILE A 60 -5.74 -10.28 -0.31
CA ILE A 60 -7.13 -10.68 -0.62
C ILE A 60 -7.64 -9.94 -1.86
N GLU A 61 -7.47 -8.62 -1.90
CA GLU A 61 -8.04 -7.73 -2.92
C GLU A 61 -7.13 -7.56 -4.16
N GLY A 62 -5.87 -7.98 -4.04
CA GLY A 62 -4.88 -7.82 -5.11
C GLY A 62 -4.26 -6.42 -5.17
N THR A 63 -3.94 -5.97 -6.36
CA THR A 63 -3.18 -4.74 -6.58
C THR A 63 -3.99 -3.47 -6.31
N VAL A 64 -3.40 -2.53 -5.56
CA VAL A 64 -3.96 -1.19 -5.33
C VAL A 64 -3.69 -0.31 -6.55
N GLY A 65 -4.56 -0.41 -7.55
CA GLY A 65 -4.32 0.15 -8.88
C GLY A 65 -4.12 1.66 -8.92
N GLN A 66 -4.84 2.44 -8.11
CA GLN A 66 -4.68 3.90 -8.04
C GLN A 66 -3.30 4.29 -7.50
N SER A 67 -2.77 3.53 -6.54
CA SER A 67 -1.42 3.73 -6.03
C SER A 67 -0.36 3.50 -7.12
N ILE A 68 -0.49 2.42 -7.91
CA ILE A 68 0.43 2.15 -9.04
C ILE A 68 0.37 3.28 -10.08
N ASP A 69 -0.83 3.81 -10.37
CA ASP A 69 -0.99 4.93 -11.29
C ASP A 69 -0.25 6.19 -10.78
N ALA A 70 -0.36 6.51 -9.48
CA ALA A 70 0.35 7.63 -8.86
C ALA A 70 1.88 7.42 -8.89
N ILE A 71 2.35 6.21 -8.55
CA ILE A 71 3.77 5.83 -8.58
C ILE A 71 4.36 5.98 -9.99
N THR A 72 3.59 5.75 -11.04
CA THR A 72 4.06 5.91 -12.41
C THR A 72 4.55 7.33 -12.70
N ASN A 73 3.95 8.34 -12.09
CA ASN A 73 4.19 9.76 -12.37
C ASN A 73 5.13 10.47 -11.37
N THR A 74 5.50 9.85 -10.24
CA THR A 74 6.37 10.47 -9.24
C THR A 74 7.85 10.46 -9.66
N ASN A 75 8.65 11.39 -9.12
CA ASN A 75 10.11 11.39 -9.22
C ASN A 75 10.79 10.76 -8.00
N LEU A 76 10.02 10.33 -7.01
CA LEU A 76 10.54 9.66 -5.84
C LEU A 76 10.95 8.21 -6.18
N HIS A 77 11.87 7.68 -5.38
CA HIS A 77 12.33 6.30 -5.46
C HIS A 77 11.80 5.48 -4.29
N SER A 78 11.41 4.24 -4.54
CA SER A 78 11.12 3.30 -3.46
C SER A 78 12.42 2.90 -2.77
N ILE A 79 12.46 3.07 -1.44
CA ILE A 79 13.61 2.79 -0.58
C ILE A 79 13.36 1.63 0.39
N GLY A 80 12.14 1.10 0.41
CA GLY A 80 11.75 0.00 1.29
C GLY A 80 10.39 -0.55 0.97
N GLU A 81 10.12 -1.70 1.53
CA GLU A 81 8.79 -2.28 1.58
C GLU A 81 8.47 -2.74 3.00
N VAL A 82 7.18 -2.79 3.34
CA VAL A 82 6.70 -3.34 4.60
C VAL A 82 5.39 -4.08 4.37
N TYR A 83 5.26 -5.24 4.99
CA TYR A 83 4.01 -5.99 5.05
C TYR A 83 3.32 -5.71 6.38
N LEU A 84 2.05 -5.31 6.32
CA LEU A 84 1.23 -5.06 7.50
C LEU A 84 0.05 -6.02 7.50
N LYS A 85 -0.12 -6.76 8.58
CA LYS A 85 -1.32 -7.54 8.81
C LYS A 85 -2.49 -6.61 9.06
N VAL A 86 -3.56 -6.76 8.28
CA VAL A 86 -4.78 -5.97 8.42
C VAL A 86 -5.71 -6.70 9.38
N GLU A 87 -5.78 -6.23 10.61
CA GLU A 87 -6.66 -6.77 11.65
C GLU A 87 -7.78 -5.78 11.93
N HIS A 88 -9.00 -6.19 11.64
CA HIS A 88 -10.18 -5.39 11.93
C HIS A 88 -10.68 -5.63 13.33
N CYS A 89 -10.95 -4.51 14.04
CA CYS A 89 -11.53 -4.50 15.38
C CYS A 89 -12.91 -3.87 15.32
N LEU A 90 -13.84 -4.39 16.13
CA LEU A 90 -15.07 -3.69 16.47
C LEU A 90 -14.77 -2.71 17.59
N ILE A 91 -15.00 -1.43 17.36
CA ILE A 91 -14.64 -0.32 18.25
C ILE A 91 -15.93 0.43 18.62
N GLY A 92 -16.14 0.67 19.91
CA GLY A 92 -17.35 1.35 20.40
C GLY A 92 -17.38 1.38 21.92
N ARG A 93 -18.34 2.11 22.50
CA ARG A 93 -18.48 2.27 23.96
C ARG A 93 -19.46 1.28 24.59
N GLY A 94 -20.34 0.68 23.78
CA GLY A 94 -21.29 -0.31 24.23
C GLY A 94 -20.70 -1.69 24.45
N LYS A 95 -21.53 -2.63 24.93
CA LYS A 95 -21.21 -4.06 24.89
C LYS A 95 -21.60 -4.63 23.53
N LEU A 96 -20.99 -5.74 23.14
CA LEU A 96 -21.26 -6.39 21.85
C LEU A 96 -22.76 -6.63 21.65
N ASP A 97 -23.46 -7.13 22.66
CA ASP A 97 -24.90 -7.45 22.59
C ASP A 97 -25.80 -6.20 22.45
N ASP A 98 -25.30 -5.02 22.75
CA ASP A 98 -26.04 -3.75 22.65
C ASP A 98 -25.80 -3.06 21.29
N VAL A 99 -24.78 -3.49 20.52
CA VAL A 99 -24.45 -2.91 19.23
C VAL A 99 -25.48 -3.31 18.16
N THR A 100 -26.04 -2.32 17.47
CA THR A 100 -27.04 -2.55 16.39
C THR A 100 -26.59 -1.99 15.04
N LYS A 101 -25.61 -1.08 15.03
CA LYS A 101 -25.10 -0.45 13.81
C LYS A 101 -23.57 -0.45 13.78
N VAL A 102 -23.03 -0.70 12.60
CA VAL A 102 -21.58 -0.71 12.38
C VAL A 102 -21.19 0.18 11.21
N TYR A 103 -20.24 1.06 11.44
CA TYR A 103 -19.75 2.08 10.51
C TYR A 103 -18.36 1.68 10.00
N SER A 104 -18.13 1.68 8.70
CA SER A 104 -16.78 1.55 8.12
C SER A 104 -16.80 1.80 6.61
N HIS A 105 -15.61 1.80 6.01
CA HIS A 105 -15.46 1.74 4.56
C HIS A 105 -16.09 0.45 4.01
N PRO A 106 -16.75 0.48 2.83
CA PRO A 106 -17.42 -0.70 2.25
C PRO A 106 -16.53 -1.95 2.17
N GLN A 107 -15.26 -1.79 1.87
CA GLN A 107 -14.31 -2.90 1.82
C GLN A 107 -14.12 -3.58 3.17
N ALA A 108 -13.95 -2.81 4.25
CA ALA A 108 -13.81 -3.38 5.60
C ALA A 108 -15.11 -4.03 6.08
N LEU A 109 -16.28 -3.47 5.73
CA LEU A 109 -17.58 -4.10 5.98
C LEU A 109 -17.68 -5.45 5.27
N GLY A 110 -17.28 -5.54 4.00
CA GLY A 110 -17.25 -6.80 3.24
C GLY A 110 -16.28 -7.83 3.82
N GLN A 111 -15.12 -7.40 4.31
CA GLN A 111 -14.13 -8.27 4.94
C GLN A 111 -14.55 -8.79 6.32
N CYS A 112 -15.59 -8.23 6.92
CA CYS A 112 -16.15 -8.63 8.22
C CYS A 112 -17.62 -9.12 8.09
N SER A 113 -18.06 -9.52 6.89
CA SER A 113 -19.47 -9.87 6.62
C SER A 113 -20.01 -10.97 7.52
N ASP A 114 -19.23 -12.03 7.77
CA ASP A 114 -19.66 -13.16 8.59
C ASP A 114 -19.93 -12.71 10.03
N PHE A 115 -19.04 -11.90 10.61
CA PHE A 115 -19.23 -11.32 11.94
C PHE A 115 -20.46 -10.39 12.00
N ILE A 116 -20.67 -9.59 10.95
CA ILE A 116 -21.80 -8.66 10.84
C ILE A 116 -23.13 -9.44 10.77
N GLU A 117 -23.18 -10.52 9.99
CA GLU A 117 -24.35 -11.39 9.86
C GLU A 117 -24.63 -12.16 11.15
N ASP A 118 -23.64 -12.74 11.78
CA ASP A 118 -23.76 -13.52 13.02
C ASP A 118 -24.33 -12.70 14.19
N HIS A 119 -24.16 -11.37 14.16
CA HIS A 119 -24.63 -10.46 15.21
C HIS A 119 -25.80 -9.55 14.75
N ASP A 120 -26.38 -9.80 13.57
CA ASP A 120 -27.51 -9.02 13.00
C ASP A 120 -27.25 -7.50 12.99
N LEU A 121 -26.02 -7.08 12.64
CA LEU A 121 -25.59 -5.67 12.65
C LEU A 121 -26.00 -4.97 11.36
N LYS A 122 -26.54 -3.76 11.47
CA LYS A 122 -26.82 -2.89 10.32
C LYS A 122 -25.59 -2.12 9.89
N THR A 123 -25.16 -2.30 8.63
CA THR A 123 -23.99 -1.60 8.08
C THR A 123 -24.31 -0.16 7.66
N VAL A 124 -23.42 0.75 7.98
CA VAL A 124 -23.44 2.16 7.53
C VAL A 124 -22.11 2.48 6.84
N PRO A 125 -22.10 2.55 5.49
CA PRO A 125 -20.89 2.87 4.75
C PRO A 125 -20.39 4.29 5.06
N THR A 126 -19.07 4.42 5.21
CA THR A 126 -18.36 5.69 5.41
C THR A 126 -17.24 5.84 4.38
N TYR A 127 -16.64 7.03 4.31
CA TYR A 127 -15.60 7.33 3.34
C TYR A 127 -14.30 6.52 3.61
N ASP A 128 -13.92 6.36 4.87
CA ASP A 128 -12.73 5.62 5.28
C ASP A 128 -12.96 4.83 6.58
N THR A 129 -12.01 3.93 6.86
CA THR A 129 -12.08 2.99 7.97
C THR A 129 -11.80 3.68 9.32
N ALA A 130 -10.74 4.48 9.40
CA ALA A 130 -10.31 5.09 10.66
C ALA A 130 -11.22 6.25 11.08
N GLY A 131 -11.66 7.10 10.15
CA GLY A 131 -12.60 8.20 10.41
C GLY A 131 -13.97 7.72 10.87
N SER A 132 -14.33 6.46 10.61
CA SER A 132 -15.54 5.86 11.17
C SER A 132 -15.53 5.86 12.70
N VAL A 133 -14.35 5.74 13.32
CA VAL A 133 -14.20 5.78 14.79
C VAL A 133 -14.47 7.20 15.30
N GLU A 134 -14.02 8.21 14.58
CA GLU A 134 -14.33 9.61 14.91
C GLU A 134 -15.84 9.88 14.83
N ILE A 135 -16.50 9.39 13.77
CA ILE A 135 -17.95 9.56 13.59
C ILE A 135 -18.73 8.98 14.77
N ILE A 136 -18.42 7.77 15.23
CA ILE A 136 -19.19 7.10 16.27
C ILE A 136 -18.97 7.71 17.68
N LYS A 137 -17.96 8.57 17.88
CA LYS A 137 -17.72 9.25 19.17
C LYS A 137 -18.92 10.07 19.64
N ASP A 138 -19.64 10.67 18.70
CA ASP A 138 -20.77 11.54 18.98
C ASP A 138 -22.13 10.85 18.84
N LEU A 139 -22.11 9.53 18.58
CA LEU A 139 -23.30 8.71 18.44
C LEU A 139 -23.64 7.96 19.74
N GLU A 140 -24.81 7.30 19.74
CA GLU A 140 -25.27 6.42 20.84
C GLU A 140 -24.38 5.19 20.99
N ASP A 141 -24.33 4.61 22.20
CA ASP A 141 -23.49 3.45 22.53
C ASP A 141 -23.86 2.15 21.79
N ASN A 142 -25.00 2.12 21.08
CA ASN A 142 -25.39 1.03 20.19
C ASN A 142 -24.75 1.13 18.79
N CYS A 143 -23.90 2.14 18.55
CA CYS A 143 -23.12 2.32 17.32
C CYS A 143 -21.67 1.91 17.57
N ALA A 144 -21.11 1.16 16.62
CA ALA A 144 -19.70 0.77 16.62
C ALA A 144 -19.06 1.05 15.26
N ALA A 145 -17.73 1.08 15.21
CA ALA A 145 -16.95 1.17 13.97
C ALA A 145 -16.11 -0.09 13.78
N ILE A 146 -15.84 -0.42 12.51
CA ILE A 146 -14.80 -1.40 12.17
C ILE A 146 -13.57 -0.64 11.70
N ALA A 147 -12.45 -0.76 12.44
CA ALA A 147 -11.21 -0.08 12.14
C ALA A 147 -9.98 -0.79 12.74
N SER A 148 -8.80 -0.17 12.59
CA SER A 148 -7.55 -0.63 13.18
C SER A 148 -7.50 -0.39 14.71
N SER A 149 -6.70 -1.16 15.43
CA SER A 149 -6.42 -0.90 16.85
C SER A 149 -5.72 0.46 17.06
N LEU A 150 -5.00 0.97 16.08
CA LEU A 150 -4.40 2.32 16.13
C LEU A 150 -5.48 3.39 16.18
N ALA A 151 -6.53 3.28 15.35
CA ALA A 151 -7.65 4.22 15.35
C ALA A 151 -8.36 4.24 16.72
N SER A 152 -8.57 3.07 17.35
CA SER A 152 -9.12 3.00 18.71
C SER A 152 -8.30 3.84 19.70
N ARG A 153 -6.97 3.70 19.69
CA ARG A 153 -6.08 4.47 20.59
C ARG A 153 -6.09 5.96 20.30
N LEU A 154 -6.03 6.35 19.02
CA LEU A 154 -5.97 7.77 18.63
C LEU A 154 -7.26 8.53 18.94
N TYR A 155 -8.39 7.90 18.72
CA TYR A 155 -9.70 8.52 18.96
C TYR A 155 -10.24 8.29 20.39
N ASP A 156 -9.49 7.55 21.22
CA ASP A 156 -9.89 7.21 22.60
C ASP A 156 -11.28 6.55 22.68
N VAL A 157 -11.50 5.56 21.81
CA VAL A 157 -12.72 4.73 21.81
C VAL A 157 -12.31 3.27 22.00
N PRO A 158 -12.86 2.55 23.01
CA PRO A 158 -12.41 1.21 23.36
C PRO A 158 -12.74 0.17 22.28
N ILE A 159 -11.89 -0.86 22.19
CA ILE A 159 -12.15 -2.04 21.37
C ILE A 159 -13.15 -2.95 22.09
N ILE A 160 -14.24 -3.29 21.42
CA ILE A 160 -15.25 -4.27 21.88
C ILE A 160 -14.77 -5.69 21.55
N LYS A 161 -14.27 -5.90 20.32
CA LYS A 161 -13.81 -7.20 19.83
C LYS A 161 -12.69 -7.03 18.81
N GLU A 162 -11.65 -7.83 18.96
CA GLU A 162 -10.53 -7.92 18.01
C GLU A 162 -10.74 -9.10 17.04
N GLY A 163 -10.08 -9.04 15.86
CA GLY A 163 -9.97 -10.15 14.93
C GLY A 163 -11.31 -10.58 14.32
N ILE A 164 -12.16 -9.61 13.94
CA ILE A 164 -13.50 -9.86 13.42
C ILE A 164 -13.56 -10.10 11.90
N ALA A 165 -12.41 -10.08 11.21
CA ALA A 165 -12.35 -10.30 9.77
C ALA A 165 -12.60 -11.78 9.41
N ASN A 166 -13.30 -12.03 8.31
CA ASN A 166 -13.58 -13.37 7.77
C ASN A 166 -12.29 -14.15 7.48
N ASN A 167 -11.23 -13.44 7.07
CA ASN A 167 -9.93 -14.03 6.78
C ASN A 167 -8.84 -13.36 7.64
N SER A 168 -8.26 -14.13 8.55
CA SER A 168 -7.19 -13.66 9.43
C SER A 168 -5.83 -13.52 8.73
N ASN A 169 -5.70 -14.02 7.49
CA ASN A 169 -4.47 -13.98 6.69
C ASN A 169 -4.50 -12.83 5.67
N ASN A 170 -4.89 -11.64 6.14
CA ASN A 170 -5.00 -10.42 5.35
C ASN A 170 -3.77 -9.55 5.56
N PHE A 171 -2.95 -9.41 4.53
CA PHE A 171 -1.75 -8.56 4.55
C PHE A 171 -1.82 -7.52 3.45
N THR A 172 -1.39 -6.31 3.77
CA THR A 172 -1.14 -5.27 2.77
C THR A 172 0.34 -4.99 2.69
N ARG A 173 0.87 -5.00 1.48
CA ARG A 173 2.23 -4.59 1.17
C ARG A 173 2.24 -3.11 0.83
N PHE A 174 3.14 -2.38 1.47
CA PHE A 174 3.39 -0.96 1.23
C PHE A 174 4.79 -0.76 0.68
N LEU A 175 4.97 0.26 -0.17
CA LEU A 175 6.27 0.78 -0.57
C LEU A 175 6.52 2.12 0.10
N ILE A 176 7.76 2.34 0.48
CA ILE A 176 8.25 3.57 1.10
C ILE A 176 9.02 4.36 0.06
N PHE A 177 8.70 5.63 -0.10
CA PHE A 177 9.26 6.51 -1.11
C PHE A 177 10.08 7.64 -0.49
N SER A 178 11.21 7.95 -1.14
CA SER A 178 12.10 9.06 -0.81
C SER A 178 12.70 9.64 -2.10
N ARG A 179 13.38 10.76 -1.99
CA ARG A 179 14.19 11.33 -3.08
C ARG A 179 15.50 10.60 -3.28
N GLU A 180 16.02 10.00 -2.23
CA GLU A 180 17.28 9.29 -2.25
C GLU A 180 17.05 7.83 -2.67
N ASN A 181 18.07 7.25 -3.31
CA ASN A 181 18.12 5.84 -3.58
C ASN A 181 18.78 5.09 -2.43
N THR A 182 18.49 3.81 -2.29
CA THR A 182 19.21 2.91 -1.39
C THR A 182 20.54 2.46 -1.98
N THR A 183 21.39 1.96 -1.10
CA THR A 183 22.57 1.18 -1.47
C THR A 183 22.24 -0.31 -1.45
N GLU A 184 22.96 -1.10 -2.26
CA GLU A 184 22.80 -2.56 -2.31
C GLU A 184 23.03 -3.21 -0.94
N SER A 185 22.05 -4.02 -0.48
CA SER A 185 22.11 -4.75 0.80
C SER A 185 22.57 -6.20 0.66
N GLY A 186 22.52 -6.72 -0.56
CA GLY A 186 22.79 -8.14 -0.86
C GLY A 186 21.52 -9.03 -0.85
N ASN A 187 20.39 -8.54 -0.32
CA ASN A 187 19.09 -9.20 -0.38
C ASN A 187 18.03 -8.17 -0.77
N ASP A 188 18.05 -7.79 -2.04
CA ASP A 188 17.26 -6.67 -2.55
C ASP A 188 16.22 -7.10 -3.55
N LYS A 189 15.21 -6.27 -3.70
CA LYS A 189 14.17 -6.31 -4.73
C LYS A 189 14.20 -4.99 -5.50
N THR A 190 13.98 -5.07 -6.80
CA THR A 190 13.78 -3.90 -7.65
C THR A 190 12.38 -3.91 -8.23
N SER A 191 11.70 -2.76 -8.14
CA SER A 191 10.42 -2.51 -8.79
C SER A 191 10.62 -1.64 -10.03
N ILE A 192 10.00 -2.04 -11.14
CA ILE A 192 9.98 -1.28 -12.40
C ILE A 192 8.56 -1.15 -12.94
N ILE A 193 8.34 -0.13 -13.75
CA ILE A 193 7.17 -0.01 -14.61
C ILE A 193 7.65 0.13 -16.05
N PHE A 194 7.06 -0.64 -16.95
CA PHE A 194 7.35 -0.51 -18.38
C PHE A 194 6.09 -0.68 -19.22
N SER A 195 6.13 -0.20 -20.45
CA SER A 195 5.11 -0.47 -21.47
C SER A 195 5.74 -1.05 -22.71
N VAL A 196 5.02 -1.94 -23.40
CA VAL A 196 5.46 -2.57 -24.65
C VAL A 196 4.49 -2.26 -25.78
N LYS A 197 4.93 -2.43 -27.01
CA LYS A 197 4.05 -2.36 -28.17
C LYS A 197 2.95 -3.41 -28.08
N HIS A 198 1.76 -3.08 -28.52
CA HIS A 198 0.64 -4.01 -28.58
C HIS A 198 0.79 -4.97 -29.78
N GLU A 199 1.74 -5.89 -29.68
CA GLU A 199 2.05 -6.87 -30.71
C GLU A 199 2.38 -8.25 -30.09
N PRO A 200 2.11 -9.35 -30.82
CA PRO A 200 2.41 -10.70 -30.31
C PRO A 200 3.90 -10.86 -29.97
N GLY A 201 4.16 -11.40 -28.77
CA GLY A 201 5.52 -11.68 -28.29
C GLY A 201 6.23 -10.51 -27.59
N ALA A 202 5.71 -9.28 -27.63
CA ALA A 202 6.39 -8.11 -27.04
C ALA A 202 6.68 -8.31 -25.55
N LEU A 203 5.71 -8.70 -24.73
CA LEU A 203 5.92 -9.01 -23.33
C LEU A 203 6.87 -10.21 -23.13
N ASN A 204 6.74 -11.26 -23.96
CA ASN A 204 7.60 -12.43 -23.84
C ASN A 204 9.08 -12.10 -24.06
N GLN A 205 9.41 -11.15 -24.96
CA GLN A 205 10.79 -10.70 -25.15
C GLN A 205 11.37 -10.07 -23.88
N ILE A 206 10.57 -9.31 -23.14
CA ILE A 206 10.99 -8.70 -21.87
C ILE A 206 11.20 -9.79 -20.80
N LEU A 207 10.24 -10.71 -20.65
CA LEU A 207 10.34 -11.80 -19.67
C LEU A 207 11.52 -12.73 -19.97
N LYS A 208 11.85 -12.90 -21.26
CA LYS A 208 13.01 -13.70 -21.67
C LYS A 208 14.34 -13.10 -21.19
N GLU A 209 14.48 -11.76 -21.15
CA GLU A 209 15.70 -11.12 -20.64
C GLU A 209 15.93 -11.47 -19.17
N PHE A 210 14.88 -11.52 -18.35
CA PHE A 210 14.99 -11.96 -16.95
C PHE A 210 15.36 -13.44 -16.85
N ASN A 211 14.68 -14.31 -17.63
CA ASN A 211 14.92 -15.75 -17.61
C ASN A 211 16.34 -16.10 -18.06
N ASP A 212 16.82 -15.53 -19.16
CA ASP A 212 18.14 -15.81 -19.74
C ASP A 212 19.28 -15.35 -18.80
N ASN A 213 18.96 -14.50 -17.84
CA ASN A 213 19.90 -13.99 -16.84
C ASN A 213 19.61 -14.53 -15.43
N ASP A 214 18.82 -15.60 -15.25
CA ASP A 214 18.49 -16.20 -13.96
C ASP A 214 18.05 -15.16 -12.91
N ILE A 215 17.17 -14.22 -13.30
CA ILE A 215 16.58 -13.21 -12.42
C ILE A 215 15.15 -13.62 -12.11
N ASN A 216 14.86 -13.84 -10.82
CA ASN A 216 13.54 -14.25 -10.38
C ASN A 216 12.59 -13.06 -10.30
N LEU A 217 11.44 -13.15 -10.99
CA LEU A 217 10.35 -12.20 -10.85
C LEU A 217 9.47 -12.59 -9.66
N THR A 218 9.15 -11.63 -8.81
CA THR A 218 8.31 -11.83 -7.62
C THR A 218 6.90 -11.28 -7.79
N LYS A 219 6.70 -10.37 -8.75
CA LYS A 219 5.41 -9.79 -9.11
C LYS A 219 5.38 -9.40 -10.58
N ILE A 220 4.25 -9.59 -11.21
CA ILE A 220 3.90 -8.98 -12.51
C ILE A 220 2.42 -8.62 -12.51
N GLU A 221 2.13 -7.37 -12.81
CA GLU A 221 0.77 -6.84 -12.89
C GLU A 221 0.61 -5.98 -14.13
N SER A 222 -0.46 -6.16 -14.88
CA SER A 222 -0.76 -5.32 -16.04
C SER A 222 -1.85 -4.31 -15.73
N ARG A 223 -1.63 -3.06 -16.11
CA ARG A 223 -2.58 -1.95 -15.93
C ARG A 223 -2.83 -1.23 -17.26
N PRO A 224 -4.09 -0.96 -17.64
CA PRO A 224 -4.37 -0.12 -18.79
C PRO A 224 -3.71 1.26 -18.63
N ASN A 225 -3.05 1.72 -19.69
CA ASN A 225 -2.54 3.09 -19.73
C ASN A 225 -3.72 4.05 -19.93
N LYS A 226 -3.94 4.97 -19.00
CA LYS A 226 -5.06 5.93 -19.08
C LYS A 226 -4.89 6.99 -20.19
N ASN A 227 -3.67 7.19 -20.66
CA ASN A 227 -3.33 8.23 -21.63
C ASN A 227 -3.35 7.72 -23.09
N THR A 228 -3.36 6.40 -23.28
CA THR A 228 -3.33 5.78 -24.60
C THR A 228 -4.35 4.63 -24.66
N ASN A 229 -5.06 4.52 -25.78
CA ASN A 229 -6.05 3.46 -25.97
C ASN A 229 -5.35 2.11 -26.21
N TRP A 230 -5.71 1.10 -25.40
CA TRP A 230 -5.27 -0.29 -25.54
C TRP A 230 -3.78 -0.54 -25.35
N GLU A 231 -3.04 0.39 -24.71
CA GLU A 231 -1.70 0.15 -24.20
C GLU A 231 -1.74 -0.23 -22.72
N TYR A 232 -0.77 -1.03 -22.30
CA TYR A 232 -0.67 -1.51 -20.94
C TYR A 232 0.68 -1.13 -20.34
N ASN A 233 0.64 -0.65 -19.10
CA ASN A 233 1.80 -0.56 -18.23
C ASN A 233 1.92 -1.86 -17.44
N PHE A 234 3.13 -2.39 -17.34
CA PHE A 234 3.45 -3.57 -16.53
C PHE A 234 4.25 -3.11 -15.31
N PHE A 235 3.72 -3.37 -14.12
CA PHE A 235 4.45 -3.23 -12.87
C PHE A 235 5.09 -4.58 -12.57
N VAL A 236 6.41 -4.59 -12.40
CA VAL A 236 7.19 -5.82 -12.20
C VAL A 236 8.15 -5.64 -11.03
N ASP A 237 8.18 -6.62 -10.13
CA ASP A 237 9.20 -6.75 -9.10
C ASP A 237 10.09 -7.95 -9.42
N PHE A 238 11.39 -7.78 -9.21
CA PHE A 238 12.36 -8.86 -9.34
C PHE A 238 13.45 -8.79 -8.28
N VAL A 239 14.10 -9.92 -8.01
CA VAL A 239 15.18 -10.03 -7.04
C VAL A 239 16.47 -9.42 -7.60
N GLY A 240 17.12 -8.59 -6.81
CA GLY A 240 18.39 -7.92 -7.09
C GLY A 240 18.28 -6.40 -7.07
N HIS A 241 19.41 -5.73 -6.88
CA HIS A 241 19.52 -4.27 -6.80
C HIS A 241 19.89 -3.68 -8.16
N PHE A 242 19.33 -2.53 -8.53
CA PHE A 242 19.58 -1.89 -9.85
C PHE A 242 21.04 -1.47 -10.06
N SER A 243 21.86 -1.31 -9.01
CA SER A 243 23.29 -1.02 -9.12
C SER A 243 24.15 -2.23 -9.49
N ASN A 244 23.60 -3.44 -9.40
CA ASN A 244 24.30 -4.67 -9.77
C ASN A 244 24.53 -4.70 -11.28
N ASP A 245 25.76 -5.02 -11.73
CA ASP A 245 26.15 -4.99 -13.15
C ASP A 245 25.27 -5.89 -14.03
N LYS A 246 24.89 -7.08 -13.54
CA LYS A 246 24.01 -8.02 -14.24
C LYS A 246 22.62 -7.40 -14.44
N ILE A 247 22.08 -6.79 -13.40
CA ILE A 247 20.76 -6.13 -13.43
C ILE A 247 20.81 -4.93 -14.39
N GLN A 248 21.86 -4.11 -14.34
CA GLN A 248 22.03 -2.99 -15.27
C GLN A 248 22.07 -3.44 -16.74
N LEU A 249 22.75 -4.55 -17.03
CA LEU A 249 22.78 -5.11 -18.39
C LEU A 249 21.38 -5.52 -18.85
N VAL A 250 20.62 -6.20 -17.99
CA VAL A 250 19.24 -6.62 -18.31
C VAL A 250 18.33 -5.42 -18.52
N LEU A 251 18.36 -4.42 -17.63
CA LEU A 251 17.56 -3.19 -17.77
C LEU A 251 17.92 -2.43 -19.04
N LYS A 252 19.20 -2.38 -19.41
CA LYS A 252 19.67 -1.79 -20.68
C LYS A 252 19.17 -2.55 -21.91
N ASN A 253 19.06 -3.88 -21.84
CA ASN A 253 18.50 -4.67 -22.95
C ASN A 253 16.98 -4.48 -23.05
N ILE A 254 16.28 -4.52 -21.91
CA ILE A 254 14.84 -4.25 -21.84
C ILE A 254 14.51 -2.88 -22.45
N SER A 255 15.29 -1.84 -22.09
CA SER A 255 15.03 -0.47 -22.57
C SER A 255 15.01 -0.31 -24.09
N LYS A 256 15.62 -1.23 -24.86
CA LYS A 256 15.60 -1.22 -26.32
C LYS A 256 14.29 -1.75 -26.91
N ASN A 257 13.51 -2.52 -26.12
CA ASN A 257 12.33 -3.27 -26.57
C ASN A 257 11.03 -2.77 -25.93
N VAL A 258 11.08 -1.70 -25.14
CA VAL A 258 9.92 -1.09 -24.48
C VAL A 258 9.65 0.31 -25.02
N LEU A 259 8.42 0.78 -24.90
CA LEU A 259 8.04 2.16 -25.22
C LEU A 259 8.39 3.11 -24.07
N PHE A 260 8.35 2.61 -22.84
CA PHE A 260 8.60 3.34 -21.63
C PHE A 260 9.20 2.38 -20.61
N LEU A 261 10.19 2.85 -19.83
CA LEU A 261 10.77 2.13 -18.69
C LEU A 261 11.06 3.12 -17.59
N LYS A 262 10.55 2.82 -16.39
CA LYS A 262 10.84 3.54 -15.16
C LYS A 262 11.28 2.56 -14.09
N ILE A 263 12.43 2.84 -13.48
CA ILE A 263 12.87 2.17 -12.26
C ILE A 263 12.22 2.90 -11.10
N ILE A 264 11.35 2.21 -10.35
CA ILE A 264 10.67 2.77 -9.18
C ILE A 264 11.64 2.85 -8.01
N GLY A 265 12.48 1.84 -7.85
CA GLY A 265 13.52 1.78 -6.84
C GLY A 265 13.98 0.36 -6.59
N SER A 266 15.12 0.26 -5.89
CA SER A 266 15.59 -1.01 -5.30
C SER A 266 15.68 -0.84 -3.80
N TYR A 267 15.37 -1.89 -3.06
CA TYR A 267 15.26 -1.83 -1.61
C TYR A 267 15.43 -3.24 -1.01
N PRO A 268 15.83 -3.33 0.27
CA PRO A 268 15.91 -4.60 0.98
C PRO A 268 14.56 -5.32 0.98
N ILE A 269 14.59 -6.64 0.76
CA ILE A 269 13.41 -7.49 0.85
C ILE A 269 12.95 -7.55 2.30
N ALA A 270 11.69 -7.20 2.56
CA ALA A 270 11.09 -7.30 3.88
C ALA A 270 10.56 -8.73 4.15
N ASP A 271 10.59 -9.12 5.43
CA ASP A 271 9.95 -10.34 5.90
C ASP A 271 8.43 -10.15 6.05
N LEU A 272 7.69 -11.24 5.99
CA LEU A 272 6.23 -11.29 6.13
C LEU A 272 5.74 -11.30 7.60
N ASP A 273 6.62 -10.97 8.55
CA ASP A 273 6.33 -11.06 10.00
C ASP A 273 5.23 -10.12 10.48
#